data_5f1e7375d5f6d600f17a1c2ab4ed3522
#
_entry.id   5f1e7375d5f6d600f17a1c2ab4ed3522
#
_cell.length_a   1.000
_cell.length_b   1.000
_cell.length_c   1.000
_cell.angle_alpha   90.00
_cell.angle_beta   90.00
_cell.angle_gamma   90.00
#
_symmetry.space_group_name_H-M   'P 1'
#
loop_
_entity.id
_entity.type
_entity.pdbx_description
1 polymer ?
#
loop_
_entity_poly.entity_id
_entity_poly.type
_entity_poly.pdbx_seq_one_letter_code
_entity_poly.pdbx_strand_id
1 'polypeptide(L)'
;MYKVTFALVSVILISIMALNIANEQSRAQGTADKIFEQMDKMLEENQKELTRLRQEYAAKCLHNTEAIAYILEKNTGARNDLYELRKIAEFMEVDEIHIIDAAGEIVSGTHPQYYGYSFDSGEQMNYFKPMLKDKSLTMCQDVTPNTAEGKKMMYAITWNEDGTKMLQVELSQRDFSMK
;
A
#
# COMPACT_ATOMS: atom_id res chain seq x y z
N MET A 1 69.80 39.05 3.23
CA MET A 1 68.79 39.09 4.29
C MET A 1 67.37 39.01 3.76
N TYR A 2 66.94 39.78 2.76
CA TYR A 2 65.57 39.82 2.23
C TYR A 2 65.03 38.52 1.64
N LYS A 3 65.88 37.66 1.03
CA LYS A 3 65.46 36.38 0.42
C LYS A 3 65.00 35.35 1.45
N VAL A 4 65.56 35.35 2.65
CA VAL A 4 65.23 34.39 3.72
C VAL A 4 63.90 34.80 4.40
N THR A 5 63.71 36.11 4.59
CA THR A 5 62.45 36.64 5.14
C THR A 5 61.26 36.40 4.20
N PHE A 6 61.42 36.58 2.90
CA PHE A 6 60.39 36.31 1.91
C PHE A 6 60.00 34.84 1.86
N ALA A 7 60.99 33.92 1.91
CA ALA A 7 60.71 32.49 1.95
C ALA A 7 59.92 32.06 3.23
N LEU A 8 60.29 32.64 4.37
CA LEU A 8 59.59 32.38 5.64
C LEU A 8 58.13 32.87 5.61
N VAL A 9 57.87 34.06 5.11
CA VAL A 9 56.53 34.62 4.96
C VAL A 9 55.67 33.79 4.00
N SER A 10 56.24 33.32 2.87
CA SER A 10 55.55 32.46 1.92
C SER A 10 55.16 31.10 2.53
N VAL A 11 56.03 30.46 3.32
CA VAL A 11 55.72 29.19 4.02
C VAL A 11 54.59 29.41 5.05
N ILE A 12 54.62 30.50 5.80
CA ILE A 12 53.55 30.79 6.77
C ILE A 12 52.21 31.01 6.07
N LEU A 13 52.17 31.76 4.97
CA LEU A 13 50.93 31.98 4.19
C LEU A 13 50.37 30.68 3.62
N ILE A 14 51.22 29.82 3.07
CA ILE A 14 50.80 28.52 2.54
C ILE A 14 50.24 27.62 3.67
N SER A 15 50.89 27.62 4.85
CA SER A 15 50.41 26.86 5.99
C SER A 15 49.05 27.37 6.52
N ILE A 16 48.82 28.68 6.54
CA ILE A 16 47.52 29.25 6.92
C ILE A 16 46.46 28.91 5.90
N MET A 17 46.75 28.98 4.60
CA MET A 17 45.81 28.54 3.55
C MET A 17 45.45 27.06 3.67
N ALA A 18 46.44 26.21 3.88
CA ALA A 18 46.21 24.77 4.05
C ALA A 18 45.33 24.46 5.27
N LEU A 19 45.56 25.14 6.39
CA LEU A 19 44.74 25.01 7.60
C LEU A 19 43.30 25.48 7.38
N ASN A 20 43.09 26.57 6.65
CA ASN A 20 41.77 27.08 6.33
C ASN A 20 41.00 26.09 5.42
N ILE A 21 41.62 25.56 4.39
CA ILE A 21 41.02 24.57 3.49
C ILE A 21 40.64 23.29 4.27
N ALA A 22 41.52 22.78 5.12
CA ALA A 22 41.25 21.62 5.94
C ALA A 22 40.06 21.86 6.93
N ASN A 23 39.97 23.04 7.49
CA ASN A 23 38.90 23.41 8.41
C ASN A 23 37.55 23.57 7.67
N GLU A 24 37.53 24.14 6.47
CA GLU A 24 36.32 24.21 5.63
C GLU A 24 35.85 22.83 5.18
N GLN A 25 36.77 21.94 4.77
CA GLN A 25 36.43 20.55 4.44
C GLN A 25 35.84 19.80 5.61
N SER A 26 36.43 19.95 6.81
CA SER A 26 35.90 19.30 8.03
C SER A 26 34.50 19.82 8.40
N ARG A 27 34.24 21.12 8.24
CA ARG A 27 32.92 21.72 8.48
C ARG A 27 31.89 21.23 7.45
N ALA A 28 32.28 21.19 6.17
CA ALA A 28 31.41 20.70 5.10
C ALA A 28 31.04 19.22 5.32
N GLN A 29 32.02 18.40 5.72
CA GLN A 29 31.81 16.99 6.02
C GLN A 29 30.88 16.80 7.21
N GLY A 30 31.10 17.50 8.33
CA GLY A 30 30.23 17.46 9.52
C GLY A 30 28.80 17.97 9.24
N THR A 31 28.62 18.86 8.27
CA THR A 31 27.28 19.30 7.83
C THR A 31 26.62 18.24 6.98
N ALA A 32 27.36 17.62 6.06
CA ALA A 32 26.85 16.52 5.24
C ALA A 32 26.41 15.33 6.11
N ASP A 33 27.22 14.92 7.09
CA ASP A 33 26.89 13.83 8.00
C ASP A 33 25.60 14.08 8.77
N LYS A 34 25.38 15.32 9.24
CA LYS A 34 24.12 15.70 9.91
C LYS A 34 22.91 15.65 8.97
N ILE A 35 23.09 16.06 7.72
CA ILE A 35 22.01 15.98 6.72
C ILE A 35 21.66 14.52 6.45
N PHE A 36 22.64 13.63 6.26
CA PHE A 36 22.41 12.22 6.05
C PHE A 36 21.71 11.58 7.26
N GLU A 37 22.15 11.86 8.47
CA GLU A 37 21.47 11.38 9.69
C GLU A 37 20.00 11.83 9.78
N GLN A 38 19.73 13.10 9.43
CA GLN A 38 18.36 13.62 9.38
C GLN A 38 17.52 12.95 8.28
N MET A 39 18.11 12.72 7.10
CA MET A 39 17.43 12.01 6.01
C MET A 39 17.10 10.56 6.40
N ASP A 40 18.03 9.83 7.00
CA ASP A 40 17.82 8.47 7.45
C ASP A 40 16.69 8.40 8.49
N LYS A 41 16.69 9.32 9.44
CA LYS A 41 15.61 9.42 10.43
C LYS A 41 14.25 9.71 9.79
N MET A 42 14.19 10.64 8.84
CA MET A 42 12.94 10.94 8.10
C MET A 42 12.46 9.74 7.28
N LEU A 43 13.38 9.00 6.66
CA LEU A 43 13.03 7.78 5.92
C LEU A 43 12.47 6.71 6.85
N GLU A 44 13.07 6.50 8.01
CA GLU A 44 12.57 5.55 9.02
C GLU A 44 11.18 5.95 9.53
N GLU A 45 10.97 7.22 9.86
CA GLU A 45 9.67 7.75 10.30
C GLU A 45 8.61 7.58 9.21
N ASN A 46 8.94 7.89 7.95
CA ASN A 46 8.04 7.69 6.82
C ASN A 46 7.69 6.22 6.59
N GLN A 47 8.66 5.30 6.73
CA GLN A 47 8.40 3.87 6.60
C GLN A 47 7.48 3.35 7.71
N LYS A 48 7.67 3.80 8.94
CA LYS A 48 6.78 3.46 10.07
C LYS A 48 5.35 3.96 9.83
N GLU A 49 5.21 5.19 9.37
CA GLU A 49 3.90 5.78 9.07
C GLU A 49 3.19 5.07 7.91
N LEU A 50 3.91 4.74 6.84
CA LEU A 50 3.37 3.95 5.72
C LEU A 50 2.90 2.56 6.18
N THR A 51 3.67 1.91 7.06
CA THR A 51 3.30 0.60 7.61
C THR A 51 2.03 0.72 8.47
N ARG A 52 1.94 1.73 9.31
CA ARG A 52 0.77 2.02 10.14
C ARG A 52 -0.49 2.24 9.27
N LEU A 53 -0.37 3.11 8.26
CA LEU A 53 -1.47 3.40 7.34
C LEU A 53 -1.94 2.14 6.60
N ARG A 54 -1.02 1.32 6.09
CA ARG A 54 -1.37 0.04 5.44
C ARG A 54 -2.15 -0.87 6.36
N GLN A 55 -1.75 -0.99 7.62
CA GLN A 55 -2.45 -1.82 8.61
C GLN A 55 -3.85 -1.28 8.91
N GLU A 56 -4.01 0.04 9.05
CA GLU A 56 -5.31 0.66 9.27
C GLU A 56 -6.26 0.43 8.09
N TYR A 57 -5.76 0.60 6.86
CA TYR A 57 -6.56 0.36 5.66
C TYR A 57 -6.92 -1.12 5.48
N ALA A 58 -5.99 -2.03 5.75
CA ALA A 58 -6.27 -3.46 5.72
C ALA A 58 -7.36 -3.83 6.72
N ALA A 59 -7.30 -3.30 7.94
CA ALA A 59 -8.34 -3.51 8.95
C ALA A 59 -9.69 -2.93 8.51
N LYS A 60 -9.72 -1.71 7.93
CA LYS A 60 -10.94 -1.12 7.37
C LYS A 60 -11.50 -1.99 6.23
N CYS A 61 -10.67 -2.44 5.31
CA CYS A 61 -11.08 -3.27 4.18
C CYS A 61 -11.70 -4.59 4.66
N LEU A 62 -11.07 -5.27 5.61
CA LEU A 62 -11.59 -6.49 6.23
C LEU A 62 -12.93 -6.25 6.92
N HIS A 63 -13.03 -5.21 7.74
CA HIS A 63 -14.27 -4.86 8.44
C HIS A 63 -15.41 -4.56 7.46
N ASN A 64 -15.15 -3.79 6.40
CA ASN A 64 -16.15 -3.52 5.37
C ASN A 64 -16.58 -4.80 4.66
N THR A 65 -15.62 -5.71 4.38
CA THR A 65 -15.90 -7.00 3.74
C THR A 65 -16.85 -7.84 4.60
N GLU A 66 -16.59 -7.97 5.89
CA GLU A 66 -17.43 -8.70 6.85
C GLU A 66 -18.82 -8.04 7.00
N ALA A 67 -18.88 -6.71 7.10
CA ALA A 67 -20.12 -5.98 7.19
C ALA A 67 -21.02 -6.16 5.95
N ILE A 68 -20.41 -6.06 4.75
CA ILE A 68 -21.14 -6.26 3.49
C ILE A 68 -21.57 -7.72 3.34
N ALA A 69 -20.73 -8.69 3.73
CA ALA A 69 -21.12 -10.10 3.75
C ALA A 69 -22.37 -10.32 4.60
N TYR A 70 -22.41 -9.75 5.81
CA TYR A 70 -23.57 -9.80 6.69
C TYR A 70 -24.82 -9.14 6.08
N ILE A 71 -24.67 -7.95 5.47
CA ILE A 71 -25.77 -7.25 4.79
C ILE A 71 -26.37 -8.12 3.68
N LEU A 72 -25.52 -8.69 2.83
CA LEU A 72 -25.92 -9.55 1.72
C LEU A 72 -26.50 -10.91 2.18
N GLU A 73 -26.15 -11.36 3.36
CA GLU A 73 -26.74 -12.54 3.97
C GLU A 73 -28.16 -12.31 4.41
N LYS A 74 -28.45 -11.15 5.00
CA LYS A 74 -29.80 -10.73 5.41
C LYS A 74 -30.65 -10.28 4.23
N ASN A 75 -30.05 -9.86 3.13
CA ASN A 75 -30.73 -9.42 1.90
C ASN A 75 -30.21 -10.20 0.68
N THR A 76 -30.61 -11.45 0.57
CA THR A 76 -30.15 -12.35 -0.52
C THR A 76 -30.53 -11.87 -1.91
N GLY A 77 -31.64 -11.11 -2.05
CA GLY A 77 -32.05 -10.52 -3.32
C GLY A 77 -31.04 -9.50 -3.87
N ALA A 78 -30.34 -8.77 -3.01
CA ALA A 78 -29.34 -7.80 -3.40
C ALA A 78 -28.10 -8.43 -4.04
N ARG A 79 -27.83 -9.72 -3.78
CA ARG A 79 -26.64 -10.42 -4.32
C ARG A 79 -26.55 -10.43 -5.85
N ASN A 80 -27.70 -10.37 -6.54
CA ASN A 80 -27.77 -10.39 -8.00
C ASN A 80 -28.34 -9.07 -8.56
N ASP A 81 -28.53 -8.08 -7.72
CA ASP A 81 -29.05 -6.78 -8.11
C ASP A 81 -27.90 -5.75 -8.18
N LEU A 82 -27.48 -5.44 -9.40
CA LEU A 82 -26.39 -4.52 -9.68
C LEU A 82 -26.60 -3.13 -9.06
N TYR A 83 -27.85 -2.66 -9.03
CA TYR A 83 -28.18 -1.34 -8.48
C TYR A 83 -28.04 -1.33 -6.95
N GLU A 84 -28.56 -2.36 -6.28
CA GLU A 84 -28.43 -2.49 -4.83
C GLU A 84 -26.98 -2.73 -4.41
N LEU A 85 -26.20 -3.54 -5.16
CA LEU A 85 -24.77 -3.73 -4.89
C LEU A 85 -23.98 -2.42 -4.99
N ARG A 86 -24.29 -1.59 -6.00
CA ARG A 86 -23.63 -0.27 -6.15
C ARG A 86 -23.99 0.70 -5.04
N LYS A 87 -25.24 0.69 -4.56
CA LYS A 87 -25.65 1.48 -3.39
C LYS A 87 -24.92 1.03 -2.12
N ILE A 88 -24.80 -0.28 -1.92
CA ILE A 88 -24.06 -0.83 -0.78
C ILE A 88 -22.59 -0.40 -0.86
N ALA A 89 -21.96 -0.48 -2.04
CA ALA A 89 -20.59 -0.05 -2.26
C ALA A 89 -20.40 1.45 -1.93
N GLU A 90 -21.30 2.30 -2.43
CA GLU A 90 -21.28 3.73 -2.15
C GLU A 90 -21.47 4.03 -0.64
N PHE A 91 -22.44 3.39 0.00
CA PHE A 91 -22.72 3.56 1.43
C PHE A 91 -21.54 3.10 2.32
N MET A 92 -20.88 2.01 1.94
CA MET A 92 -19.75 1.43 2.66
C MET A 92 -18.41 2.05 2.27
N GLU A 93 -18.41 3.03 1.37
CA GLU A 93 -17.20 3.69 0.85
C GLU A 93 -16.17 2.69 0.31
N VAL A 94 -16.63 1.72 -0.49
CA VAL A 94 -15.78 0.78 -1.20
C VAL A 94 -15.91 0.97 -2.71
N ASP A 95 -14.83 0.73 -3.47
CA ASP A 95 -14.84 0.94 -4.91
C ASP A 95 -15.58 -0.20 -5.63
N GLU A 96 -15.33 -1.43 -5.23
CA GLU A 96 -15.86 -2.62 -5.91
C GLU A 96 -16.28 -3.70 -4.91
N ILE A 97 -17.34 -4.43 -5.27
CA ILE A 97 -17.81 -5.61 -4.56
C ILE A 97 -17.90 -6.73 -5.57
N HIS A 98 -17.30 -7.89 -5.27
CA HIS A 98 -17.42 -9.11 -6.03
C HIS A 98 -17.98 -10.24 -5.17
N ILE A 99 -18.92 -10.98 -5.73
CA ILE A 99 -19.45 -12.21 -5.16
C ILE A 99 -18.85 -13.35 -5.95
N ILE A 100 -18.11 -14.19 -5.23
CA ILE A 100 -17.33 -15.29 -5.79
C ILE A 100 -17.95 -16.59 -5.32
N ASP A 101 -18.09 -17.55 -6.21
CA ASP A 101 -18.65 -18.87 -5.86
C ASP A 101 -17.63 -19.79 -5.19
N ALA A 102 -18.07 -20.98 -4.80
CA ALA A 102 -17.22 -21.96 -4.14
C ALA A 102 -16.13 -22.55 -5.05
N ALA A 103 -16.20 -22.34 -6.36
CA ALA A 103 -15.15 -22.69 -7.30
C ALA A 103 -14.09 -21.57 -7.47
N GLY A 104 -14.33 -20.40 -6.89
CA GLY A 104 -13.44 -19.25 -6.98
C GLY A 104 -13.70 -18.37 -8.20
N GLU A 105 -14.90 -18.43 -8.79
CA GLU A 105 -15.29 -17.62 -9.96
C GLU A 105 -16.18 -16.44 -9.54
N ILE A 106 -15.93 -15.26 -10.08
CA ILE A 106 -16.77 -14.06 -9.89
C ILE A 106 -18.09 -14.26 -10.63
N VAL A 107 -19.18 -14.41 -9.89
CA VAL A 107 -20.52 -14.69 -10.43
C VAL A 107 -21.46 -13.49 -10.36
N SER A 108 -21.14 -12.50 -9.52
CA SER A 108 -21.90 -11.25 -9.38
C SER A 108 -21.01 -10.16 -8.77
N GLY A 109 -21.48 -8.92 -8.82
CA GLY A 109 -20.74 -7.78 -8.24
C GLY A 109 -21.12 -6.46 -8.86
N THR A 110 -20.40 -5.41 -8.46
CA THR A 110 -20.60 -4.03 -8.96
C THR A 110 -20.10 -3.82 -10.39
N HIS A 111 -19.24 -4.72 -10.90
CA HIS A 111 -18.56 -4.61 -12.20
C HIS A 111 -18.77 -5.88 -13.05
N PRO A 112 -19.86 -5.93 -13.86
CA PRO A 112 -20.20 -7.10 -14.68
C PRO A 112 -19.13 -7.54 -15.68
N GLN A 113 -18.22 -6.64 -16.07
CA GLN A 113 -17.10 -6.98 -16.98
C GLN A 113 -16.12 -7.98 -16.39
N TYR A 114 -16.14 -8.22 -15.07
CA TYR A 114 -15.26 -9.19 -14.41
C TYR A 114 -15.92 -10.55 -14.14
N TYR A 115 -17.20 -10.72 -14.49
CA TYR A 115 -17.87 -12.01 -14.33
C TYR A 115 -17.16 -13.08 -15.17
N GLY A 116 -16.97 -14.25 -14.57
CA GLY A 116 -16.20 -15.35 -15.15
C GLY A 116 -14.70 -15.31 -14.84
N TYR A 117 -14.18 -14.23 -14.26
CA TYR A 117 -12.81 -14.26 -13.73
C TYR A 117 -12.76 -15.17 -12.50
N SER A 118 -11.71 -15.96 -12.41
CA SER A 118 -11.51 -16.92 -11.32
C SER A 118 -10.17 -16.72 -10.63
N PHE A 119 -9.94 -17.46 -9.55
CA PHE A 119 -8.64 -17.47 -8.87
C PHE A 119 -7.49 -17.98 -9.76
N ASP A 120 -7.77 -18.47 -10.97
CA ASP A 120 -6.78 -18.85 -11.99
C ASP A 120 -6.53 -17.75 -13.05
N SER A 121 -7.29 -16.66 -13.03
CA SER A 121 -7.26 -15.63 -14.08
C SER A 121 -6.05 -14.73 -14.06
N GLY A 122 -5.25 -14.72 -12.98
CA GLY A 122 -4.04 -13.90 -12.87
C GLY A 122 -3.39 -13.97 -11.50
N GLU A 123 -2.20 -13.38 -11.38
CA GLU A 123 -1.39 -13.45 -10.17
C GLU A 123 -2.11 -12.85 -8.95
N GLN A 124 -2.78 -11.72 -9.13
CA GLN A 124 -3.57 -11.07 -8.09
C GLN A 124 -4.68 -12.00 -7.58
N MET A 125 -5.45 -12.63 -8.48
CA MET A 125 -6.53 -13.55 -8.13
C MET A 125 -6.00 -14.84 -7.49
N ASN A 126 -4.85 -15.36 -7.95
CA ASN A 126 -4.21 -16.56 -7.40
C ASN A 126 -3.88 -16.45 -5.90
N TYR A 127 -3.66 -15.23 -5.39
CA TYR A 127 -3.40 -14.98 -3.97
C TYR A 127 -4.49 -15.57 -3.06
N PHE A 128 -5.74 -15.60 -3.53
CA PHE A 128 -6.91 -16.04 -2.76
C PHE A 128 -7.23 -17.54 -2.87
N LYS A 129 -6.45 -18.32 -3.62
CA LYS A 129 -6.65 -19.80 -3.72
C LYS A 129 -6.71 -20.54 -2.39
N PRO A 130 -6.00 -20.15 -1.31
CA PRO A 130 -6.17 -20.79 -0.01
C PRO A 130 -7.60 -20.80 0.50
N MET A 131 -8.42 -19.79 0.14
CA MET A 131 -9.83 -19.69 0.50
C MET A 131 -10.64 -20.95 0.06
N LEU A 132 -10.28 -21.57 -1.09
CA LEU A 132 -10.97 -22.76 -1.59
C LEU A 132 -10.77 -24.01 -0.71
N LYS A 133 -9.72 -24.00 0.11
CA LYS A 133 -9.37 -25.14 0.97
C LYS A 133 -9.81 -24.95 2.41
N ASP A 134 -9.96 -23.72 2.85
CA ASP A 134 -10.30 -23.38 4.23
C ASP A 134 -11.33 -22.26 4.27
N LYS A 135 -12.55 -22.62 4.63
CA LYS A 135 -13.69 -21.69 4.73
C LYS A 135 -13.67 -20.81 5.97
N SER A 136 -12.75 -21.04 6.90
CA SER A 136 -12.57 -20.20 8.08
C SER A 136 -11.67 -18.99 7.81
N LEU A 137 -11.00 -18.97 6.65
CA LEU A 137 -10.10 -17.89 6.29
C LEU A 137 -10.86 -16.59 5.96
N THR A 138 -10.29 -15.49 6.42
CA THR A 138 -10.52 -14.15 5.90
C THR A 138 -9.15 -13.61 5.47
N MET A 139 -9.02 -13.11 4.26
CA MET A 139 -7.73 -12.69 3.72
C MET A 139 -7.77 -11.23 3.25
N CYS A 140 -6.65 -10.54 3.44
CA CYS A 140 -6.41 -9.22 2.87
C CYS A 140 -5.12 -9.24 2.08
N GLN A 141 -5.17 -8.76 0.85
CA GLN A 141 -4.01 -8.56 -0.02
C GLN A 141 -3.63 -7.10 -0.02
N ASP A 142 -2.35 -6.81 0.17
CA ASP A 142 -1.83 -5.43 0.08
C ASP A 142 -2.02 -4.85 -1.33
N VAL A 143 -1.85 -3.55 -1.44
CA VAL A 143 -2.04 -2.82 -2.71
C VAL A 143 -1.26 -3.48 -3.84
N THR A 144 -1.99 -4.01 -4.80
CA THR A 144 -1.44 -4.70 -5.96
C THR A 144 -2.24 -4.33 -7.22
N PRO A 145 -1.64 -4.42 -8.42
CA PRO A 145 -2.37 -4.21 -9.68
C PRO A 145 -3.46 -5.27 -9.86
N ASN A 146 -4.69 -4.85 -10.21
CA ASN A 146 -5.76 -5.79 -10.53
C ASN A 146 -5.45 -6.56 -11.83
N THR A 147 -6.03 -7.75 -11.93
CA THR A 147 -5.78 -8.67 -13.07
C THR A 147 -6.27 -8.10 -14.41
N ALA A 148 -7.33 -7.29 -14.40
CA ALA A 148 -7.98 -6.83 -15.64
C ALA A 148 -7.37 -5.54 -16.22
N GLU A 149 -7.10 -4.55 -15.37
CA GLU A 149 -6.79 -3.17 -15.80
C GLU A 149 -5.42 -2.68 -15.31
N GLY A 150 -4.76 -3.45 -14.42
CA GLY A 150 -3.51 -3.03 -13.78
C GLY A 150 -3.69 -1.88 -12.77
N LYS A 151 -4.92 -1.54 -12.38
CA LYS A 151 -5.22 -0.53 -11.38
C LYS A 151 -4.80 -1.03 -10.00
N LYS A 152 -4.12 -0.19 -9.24
CA LYS A 152 -3.66 -0.55 -7.89
C LYS A 152 -4.82 -0.50 -6.89
N MET A 153 -5.12 -1.65 -6.31
CA MET A 153 -6.22 -1.86 -5.38
C MET A 153 -5.74 -2.66 -4.18
N MET A 154 -6.39 -2.48 -3.03
CA MET A 154 -6.31 -3.37 -1.88
C MET A 154 -7.55 -4.25 -1.87
N TYR A 155 -7.38 -5.53 -1.54
CA TYR A 155 -8.45 -6.53 -1.60
C TYR A 155 -8.64 -7.18 -0.25
N ALA A 156 -9.89 -7.36 0.17
CA ALA A 156 -10.21 -8.25 1.27
C ALA A 156 -11.32 -9.21 0.86
N ILE A 157 -11.26 -10.43 1.35
CA ILE A 157 -12.20 -11.49 1.02
C ILE A 157 -12.57 -12.29 2.28
N THR A 158 -13.84 -12.65 2.40
CA THR A 158 -14.35 -13.55 3.44
C THR A 158 -15.39 -14.49 2.87
N TRP A 159 -15.63 -15.63 3.54
CA TRP A 159 -16.76 -16.47 3.27
C TRP A 159 -18.04 -15.90 3.89
N ASN A 160 -19.19 -16.16 3.27
CA ASN A 160 -20.47 -15.97 3.93
C ASN A 160 -20.68 -17.09 4.98
N GLU A 161 -21.66 -16.91 5.87
CA GLU A 161 -21.88 -17.78 7.04
C GLU A 161 -22.14 -19.23 6.67
N ASP A 162 -22.84 -19.50 5.56
CA ASP A 162 -23.12 -20.86 5.07
C ASP A 162 -21.97 -21.48 4.25
N GLY A 163 -20.91 -20.73 3.97
CA GLY A 163 -19.75 -21.19 3.21
C GLY A 163 -20.04 -21.54 1.74
N THR A 164 -21.07 -20.96 1.14
CA THR A 164 -21.45 -21.19 -0.26
C THR A 164 -20.92 -20.14 -1.21
N LYS A 165 -20.63 -18.93 -0.71
CA LYS A 165 -20.12 -17.80 -1.46
C LYS A 165 -19.01 -17.11 -0.69
N MET A 166 -18.12 -16.49 -1.44
CA MET A 166 -17.15 -15.53 -0.90
C MET A 166 -17.55 -14.12 -1.31
N LEU A 167 -17.28 -13.17 -0.44
CA LEU A 167 -17.38 -11.75 -0.73
C LEU A 167 -16.00 -11.15 -0.78
N GLN A 168 -15.65 -10.50 -1.88
CA GLN A 168 -14.45 -9.72 -2.03
C GLN A 168 -14.80 -8.24 -2.15
N VAL A 169 -14.06 -7.39 -1.46
CA VAL A 169 -14.16 -5.94 -1.50
C VAL A 169 -12.83 -5.35 -1.95
N GLU A 170 -12.90 -4.29 -2.74
CA GLU A 170 -11.75 -3.59 -3.28
C GLU A 170 -11.77 -2.11 -2.88
N LEU A 171 -10.60 -1.61 -2.48
CA LEU A 171 -10.36 -0.19 -2.18
C LEU A 171 -9.24 0.35 -3.05
N SER A 172 -9.48 1.46 -3.76
CA SER A 172 -8.48 2.08 -4.62
C SER A 172 -7.42 2.86 -3.84
N GLN A 173 -6.25 2.97 -4.43
CA GLN A 173 -5.13 3.72 -3.83
C GLN A 173 -5.42 5.22 -3.64
N ARG A 174 -6.49 5.77 -4.24
CA ARG A 174 -6.84 7.19 -4.07
C ARG A 174 -7.05 7.57 -2.60
N ASP A 175 -7.55 6.64 -1.81
CA ASP A 175 -7.79 6.85 -0.37
C ASP A 175 -6.50 6.85 0.46
N PHE A 176 -5.38 6.38 -0.11
CA PHE A 176 -4.08 6.29 0.57
C PHE A 176 -3.17 7.51 0.36
N SER A 177 -3.50 8.40 -0.58
CA SER A 177 -2.60 9.47 -1.01
C SER A 177 -3.00 10.88 -0.57
N MET A 178 -4.13 11.03 0.14
CA MET A 178 -4.61 12.34 0.56
C MET A 178 -4.68 12.45 2.09
N LYS A 179 -3.53 12.75 2.70
CA LYS A 179 -3.45 13.62 3.89
C LYS A 179 -2.04 14.18 4.03
#